data_6225518b56273f1984c84ef06d107e13
#
_entry.id   6225518b56273f1984c84ef06d107e13
#
_cell.length_a   1.000
_cell.length_b   1.000
_cell.length_c   1.000
_cell.angle_alpha   90.00
_cell.angle_beta   90.00
_cell.angle_gamma   90.00
#
_symmetry.space_group_name_H-M   'P 1'
#
loop_
_entity.id
_entity.type
_entity.pdbx_description
1 polymer ?
#
loop_
_entity_poly.entity_id
_entity_poly.type
_entity_poly.pdbx_seq_one_letter_code
_entity_poly.pdbx_strand_id
1 'polypeptide(L)'
;MRNIILAITLALSLAGCAGIPGLPSLESIQTAVRLGTTSVDNPVTPERLDQAENALILVFTGLNAWKSSCKNGALPAECIDQIASVQVYTRKLKPLLAEARRFVRNNDQVNAFVAFNALTHLIAAVRTQAAKNGIDIRS
;
A
#
# COMPACT_ATOMS: atom_id res chain seq x y z
N MET A 1 10.79 19.36 -41.61
CA MET A 1 11.09 18.56 -40.38
C MET A 1 10.00 18.85 -39.37
N ARG A 2 9.01 17.99 -39.28
CA ARG A 2 7.81 18.19 -38.43
C ARG A 2 7.90 17.20 -37.28
N ASN A 3 8.10 17.75 -36.07
CA ASN A 3 8.08 16.98 -34.83
C ASN A 3 6.66 16.50 -34.55
N ILE A 4 6.43 15.21 -34.65
CA ILE A 4 5.21 14.54 -34.19
C ILE A 4 5.40 14.24 -32.72
N ILE A 5 4.83 15.08 -31.86
CA ILE A 5 4.68 14.80 -30.44
C ILE A 5 3.52 13.82 -30.32
N LEU A 6 3.83 12.57 -30.12
CA LEU A 6 2.84 11.52 -29.84
C LEU A 6 2.42 11.67 -28.38
N ALA A 7 1.31 12.36 -28.16
CA ALA A 7 0.64 12.39 -26.87
C ALA A 7 0.01 11.00 -26.63
N ILE A 8 0.66 10.18 -25.84
CA ILE A 8 0.07 8.93 -25.33
C ILE A 8 -0.87 9.32 -24.20
N THR A 9 -2.13 9.55 -24.56
CA THR A 9 -3.23 9.59 -23.59
C THR A 9 -3.48 8.16 -23.11
N LEU A 10 -2.91 7.82 -21.96
CA LEU A 10 -3.21 6.56 -21.26
C LEU A 10 -4.62 6.70 -20.65
N ALA A 11 -5.63 6.29 -21.40
CA ALA A 11 -6.98 6.12 -20.88
C ALA A 11 -6.96 4.91 -19.93
N LEU A 12 -6.82 5.15 -18.63
CA LEU A 12 -7.09 4.16 -17.60
C LEU A 12 -8.60 3.95 -17.51
N SER A 13 -9.10 3.00 -18.30
CA SER A 13 -10.45 2.46 -18.11
C SER A 13 -10.46 1.59 -16.86
N LEU A 14 -10.81 2.17 -15.71
CA LEU A 14 -11.08 1.49 -14.45
C LEU A 14 -12.46 0.83 -14.54
N ALA A 15 -12.49 -0.42 -15.00
CA ALA A 15 -13.67 -1.27 -14.85
C ALA A 15 -13.50 -2.09 -13.55
N GLY A 16 -14.30 -1.76 -12.55
CA GLY A 16 -14.87 -2.66 -11.59
C GLY A 16 -13.98 -3.25 -10.51
N CYS A 17 -14.03 -2.62 -9.34
CA CYS A 17 -14.21 -3.24 -8.02
C CYS A 17 -14.32 -2.09 -7.03
N ALA A 18 -15.32 -2.14 -6.14
CA ALA A 18 -15.59 -1.10 -5.16
C ALA A 18 -14.39 -0.90 -4.22
N GLY A 19 -13.43 -0.11 -4.70
CA GLY A 19 -12.28 0.35 -3.96
C GLY A 19 -12.58 1.73 -3.38
N ILE A 20 -11.93 2.08 -2.30
CA ILE A 20 -11.99 3.44 -1.75
C ILE A 20 -11.60 4.41 -2.86
N PRO A 21 -12.41 5.45 -3.14
CA PRO A 21 -12.06 6.43 -4.16
C PRO A 21 -10.69 7.04 -3.84
N GLY A 22 -9.75 6.92 -4.77
CA GLY A 22 -8.41 7.49 -4.66
C GLY A 22 -7.31 6.53 -4.20
N LEU A 23 -7.60 5.27 -3.86
CA LEU A 23 -6.56 4.27 -3.61
C LEU A 23 -6.32 3.42 -4.87
N PRO A 24 -5.08 3.33 -5.38
CA PRO A 24 -4.75 2.45 -6.49
C PRO A 24 -4.91 0.98 -6.09
N SER A 25 -5.30 0.13 -7.02
CA SER A 25 -5.34 -1.31 -6.77
C SER A 25 -3.92 -1.85 -6.55
N LEU A 26 -3.79 -2.91 -5.76
CA LEU A 26 -2.51 -3.55 -5.52
C LEU A 26 -1.85 -4.00 -6.84
N GLU A 27 -2.66 -4.54 -7.76
CA GLU A 27 -2.20 -4.96 -9.09
C GLU A 27 -1.68 -3.79 -9.91
N SER A 28 -2.33 -2.62 -9.84
CA SER A 28 -1.86 -1.41 -10.52
C SER A 28 -0.51 -0.96 -9.98
N ILE A 29 -0.30 -1.01 -8.65
CA ILE A 29 0.97 -0.67 -8.02
C ILE A 29 2.05 -1.66 -8.46
N GLN A 30 1.79 -2.97 -8.37
CA GLN A 30 2.74 -4.00 -8.76
C GLN A 30 3.10 -3.90 -10.25
N THR A 31 2.12 -3.67 -11.11
CA THR A 31 2.35 -3.52 -12.56
C THR A 31 3.18 -2.28 -12.87
N ALA A 32 2.86 -1.13 -12.25
CA ALA A 32 3.64 0.10 -12.43
C ALA A 32 5.10 -0.06 -11.99
N VAL A 33 5.32 -0.74 -10.86
CA VAL A 33 6.67 -1.01 -10.36
C VAL A 33 7.42 -1.97 -11.28
N ARG A 34 6.79 -3.03 -11.79
CA ARG A 34 7.42 -3.97 -12.75
C ARG A 34 7.83 -3.30 -14.06
N LEU A 35 6.99 -2.43 -14.60
CA LEU A 35 7.27 -1.71 -15.85
C LEU A 35 8.43 -0.71 -15.71
N GLY A 36 8.64 -0.16 -14.51
CA GLY A 36 9.72 0.79 -14.23
C GLY A 36 11.05 0.15 -13.81
N THR A 37 11.08 -1.16 -13.53
CA THR A 37 12.23 -1.80 -12.87
C THR A 37 12.94 -2.75 -13.84
N THR A 38 13.99 -2.27 -14.48
CA THR A 38 14.91 -3.09 -15.28
C THR A 38 16.18 -3.47 -14.53
N SER A 39 16.55 -2.69 -13.50
CA SER A 39 17.66 -2.97 -12.58
C SER A 39 17.28 -2.50 -11.17
N VAL A 40 17.89 -3.08 -10.16
CA VAL A 40 17.67 -2.71 -8.75
C VAL A 40 18.92 -2.03 -8.23
N ASP A 41 18.94 -0.70 -8.34
CA ASP A 41 20.06 0.12 -7.84
C ASP A 41 20.10 0.19 -6.30
N ASN A 42 18.99 -0.13 -5.65
CA ASN A 42 18.86 -0.10 -4.20
C ASN A 42 18.20 -1.41 -3.70
N PRO A 43 19.00 -2.44 -3.37
CA PRO A 43 18.49 -3.75 -3.02
C PRO A 43 17.64 -3.71 -1.75
N VAL A 44 16.68 -4.63 -1.68
CA VAL A 44 15.88 -4.85 -0.48
C VAL A 44 16.71 -5.70 0.49
N THR A 45 17.06 -5.09 1.62
CA THR A 45 17.82 -5.77 2.68
C THR A 45 16.90 -6.27 3.80
N PRO A 46 17.34 -7.23 4.64
CA PRO A 46 16.61 -7.63 5.83
C PRO A 46 16.22 -6.46 6.72
N GLU A 47 17.12 -5.49 6.93
CA GLU A 47 16.89 -4.31 7.78
C GLU A 47 15.75 -3.43 7.23
N ARG A 48 15.66 -3.28 5.91
CA ARG A 48 14.54 -2.56 5.27
C ARG A 48 13.22 -3.30 5.45
N LEU A 49 13.24 -4.63 5.44
CA LEU A 49 12.06 -5.44 5.72
C LEU A 49 11.62 -5.34 7.18
N ASP A 50 12.56 -5.27 8.11
CA ASP A 50 12.27 -5.08 9.54
C ASP A 50 11.71 -3.68 9.80
N GLN A 51 12.21 -2.65 9.14
CA GLN A 51 11.61 -1.30 9.17
C GLN A 51 10.18 -1.30 8.64
N ALA A 52 9.91 -2.00 7.54
CA ALA A 52 8.57 -2.15 6.99
C ALA A 52 7.64 -2.92 7.95
N GLU A 53 8.15 -3.94 8.63
CA GLU A 53 7.38 -4.66 9.67
C GLU A 53 7.01 -3.77 10.84
N ASN A 54 7.96 -2.97 11.34
CA ASN A 54 7.67 -1.99 12.39
C ASN A 54 6.59 -0.98 11.95
N ALA A 55 6.68 -0.50 10.72
CA ALA A 55 5.65 0.37 10.14
C ALA A 55 4.28 -0.33 10.06
N LEU A 56 4.25 -1.63 9.76
CA LEU A 56 3.02 -2.44 9.78
C LEU A 56 2.42 -2.56 11.19
N ILE A 57 3.25 -2.81 12.19
CA ILE A 57 2.81 -2.90 13.60
C ILE A 57 2.12 -1.60 13.99
N LEU A 58 2.70 -0.45 13.66
CA LEU A 58 2.12 0.85 13.93
C LEU A 58 0.78 1.06 13.23
N VAL A 59 0.68 0.67 11.94
CA VAL A 59 -0.58 0.71 11.19
C VAL A 59 -1.66 -0.13 11.87
N PHE A 60 -1.36 -1.36 12.25
CA PHE A 60 -2.33 -2.23 12.90
C PHE A 60 -2.73 -1.73 14.30
N THR A 61 -1.77 -1.19 15.07
CA THR A 61 -2.04 -0.60 16.38
C THR A 61 -2.97 0.61 16.25
N GLY A 62 -2.68 1.51 15.31
CA GLY A 62 -3.53 2.68 15.03
C GLY A 62 -4.94 2.31 14.57
N LEU A 63 -5.06 1.33 13.68
CA LEU A 63 -6.36 0.84 13.22
C LEU A 63 -7.17 0.16 14.34
N ASN A 64 -6.52 -0.56 15.24
CA ASN A 64 -7.19 -1.15 16.40
C ASN A 64 -7.68 -0.08 17.38
N ALA A 65 -6.88 0.95 17.63
CA ALA A 65 -7.28 2.09 18.43
C ALA A 65 -8.48 2.81 17.80
N TRP A 66 -8.45 3.05 16.50
CA TRP A 66 -9.56 3.62 15.74
C TRP A 66 -10.83 2.78 15.88
N LYS A 67 -10.73 1.47 15.64
CA LYS A 67 -11.85 0.55 15.79
C LYS A 67 -12.46 0.57 17.20
N SER A 68 -11.62 0.67 18.22
CA SER A 68 -12.05 0.81 19.62
C SER A 68 -12.83 2.10 19.82
N SER A 69 -12.31 3.22 19.33
CA SER A 69 -12.97 4.54 19.44
C SER A 69 -14.33 4.58 18.73
N CYS A 70 -14.44 3.93 17.56
CA CYS A 70 -15.73 3.77 16.88
C CYS A 70 -16.74 2.98 17.71
N LYS A 71 -16.32 1.84 18.26
CA LYS A 71 -17.19 0.98 19.06
C LYS A 71 -17.67 1.65 20.36
N ASN A 72 -16.84 2.50 20.95
CA ASN A 72 -17.15 3.20 22.19
C ASN A 72 -17.95 4.50 21.97
N GLY A 73 -18.35 4.80 20.73
CA GLY A 73 -19.13 5.99 20.40
C GLY A 73 -18.34 7.30 20.48
N ALA A 74 -17.00 7.24 20.56
CA ALA A 74 -16.13 8.41 20.55
C ALA A 74 -16.00 9.05 19.15
N LEU A 75 -16.43 8.34 18.11
CA LEU A 75 -16.42 8.77 16.71
C LEU A 75 -17.80 8.56 16.08
N PRO A 76 -18.14 9.29 14.99
CA PRO A 76 -19.40 9.12 14.26
C PRO A 76 -19.62 7.67 13.79
N ALA A 77 -20.88 7.25 13.64
CA ALA A 77 -21.25 5.88 13.28
C ALA A 77 -20.65 5.41 11.95
N GLU A 78 -20.46 6.34 11.01
CA GLU A 78 -19.85 6.10 9.68
C GLU A 78 -18.42 5.60 9.77
N CYS A 79 -17.77 5.76 10.94
CA CYS A 79 -16.38 5.29 11.12
C CYS A 79 -16.24 3.76 10.97
N ILE A 80 -17.31 3.00 11.21
CA ILE A 80 -17.31 1.54 11.06
C ILE A 80 -17.12 1.15 9.60
N ASP A 81 -17.84 1.80 8.69
CA ASP A 81 -17.73 1.55 7.25
C ASP A 81 -16.37 1.99 6.70
N GLN A 82 -15.85 3.11 7.22
CA GLN A 82 -14.52 3.59 6.89
C GLN A 82 -13.43 2.60 7.30
N ILE A 83 -13.52 2.02 8.51
CA ILE A 83 -12.60 0.97 8.96
C ILE A 83 -12.71 -0.27 8.08
N ALA A 84 -13.93 -0.72 7.78
CA ALA A 84 -14.14 -1.88 6.92
C ALA A 84 -13.48 -1.71 5.55
N SER A 85 -13.61 -0.53 4.96
CA SER A 85 -12.98 -0.22 3.68
C SER A 85 -11.45 -0.25 3.75
N VAL A 86 -10.83 0.25 4.83
CA VAL A 86 -9.38 0.20 5.03
C VAL A 86 -8.88 -1.21 5.34
N GLN A 87 -9.67 -2.04 6.02
CA GLN A 87 -9.30 -3.42 6.36
C GLN A 87 -9.07 -4.31 5.14
N VAL A 88 -9.73 -4.04 4.03
CA VAL A 88 -9.49 -4.76 2.76
C VAL A 88 -8.02 -4.64 2.32
N TYR A 89 -7.44 -3.47 2.47
CA TYR A 89 -6.04 -3.21 2.12
C TYR A 89 -5.07 -3.78 3.16
N THR A 90 -5.40 -3.67 4.44
CA THR A 90 -4.53 -4.18 5.51
C THR A 90 -4.37 -5.69 5.50
N ARG A 91 -5.37 -6.43 5.02
CA ARG A 91 -5.27 -7.90 4.85
C ARG A 91 -4.16 -8.31 3.87
N LYS A 92 -3.79 -7.44 2.93
CA LYS A 92 -2.76 -7.69 1.92
C LYS A 92 -1.34 -7.34 2.40
N LEU A 93 -1.20 -6.56 3.48
CA LEU A 93 0.09 -6.07 3.95
C LEU A 93 0.99 -7.19 4.47
N LYS A 94 0.47 -8.09 5.33
CA LYS A 94 1.25 -9.22 5.86
C LYS A 94 1.71 -10.20 4.77
N PRO A 95 0.85 -10.64 3.83
CA PRO A 95 1.28 -11.45 2.70
C PRO A 95 2.38 -10.80 1.87
N LEU A 96 2.29 -9.50 1.58
CA LEU A 96 3.33 -8.79 0.82
C LEU A 96 4.68 -8.75 1.54
N LEU A 97 4.69 -8.54 2.87
CA LEU A 97 5.92 -8.60 3.64
C LEU A 97 6.53 -10.00 3.61
N ALA A 98 5.70 -11.04 3.76
CA ALA A 98 6.15 -12.43 3.68
C ALA A 98 6.71 -12.78 2.30
N GLU A 99 6.07 -12.27 1.24
CA GLU A 99 6.52 -12.45 -0.14
C GLU A 99 7.86 -11.74 -0.39
N ALA A 100 8.00 -10.48 0.03
CA ALA A 100 9.25 -9.75 -0.06
C ALA A 100 10.40 -10.48 0.68
N ARG A 101 10.14 -10.97 1.89
CA ARG A 101 11.12 -11.78 2.65
C ARG A 101 11.51 -13.07 1.93
N ARG A 102 10.55 -13.74 1.30
CA ARG A 102 10.81 -14.95 0.50
C ARG A 102 11.73 -14.64 -0.67
N PHE A 103 11.48 -13.56 -1.41
CA PHE A 103 12.31 -13.16 -2.54
C PHE A 103 13.72 -12.75 -2.11
N VAL A 104 13.87 -12.03 -1.00
CA VAL A 104 15.19 -11.70 -0.43
C VAL A 104 15.97 -12.97 -0.09
N ARG A 105 15.34 -13.94 0.58
CA ARG A 105 15.99 -15.23 0.91
C ARG A 105 16.41 -16.03 -0.32
N ASN A 106 15.65 -15.92 -1.41
CA ASN A 106 15.94 -16.59 -2.68
C ASN A 106 16.88 -15.78 -3.57
N ASN A 107 17.45 -14.69 -3.08
CA ASN A 107 18.30 -13.76 -3.84
C ASN A 107 17.64 -13.18 -5.10
N ASP A 108 16.32 -13.13 -5.13
CA ASP A 108 15.51 -12.55 -6.21
C ASP A 108 15.20 -11.08 -5.91
N GLN A 109 16.18 -10.21 -6.14
CA GLN A 109 16.10 -8.80 -5.78
C GLN A 109 15.06 -8.03 -6.60
N VAL A 110 14.80 -8.43 -7.84
CA VAL A 110 13.78 -7.77 -8.69
C VAL A 110 12.39 -7.97 -8.11
N ASN A 111 12.02 -9.21 -7.81
CA ASN A 111 10.71 -9.49 -7.21
C ASN A 111 10.63 -9.02 -5.75
N ALA A 112 11.73 -9.07 -4.99
CA ALA A 112 11.81 -8.48 -3.65
C ALA A 112 11.50 -6.97 -3.70
N PHE A 113 12.09 -6.24 -4.64
CA PHE A 113 11.86 -4.81 -4.83
C PHE A 113 10.41 -4.51 -5.22
N VAL A 114 9.82 -5.28 -6.13
CA VAL A 114 8.40 -5.13 -6.51
C VAL A 114 7.48 -5.33 -5.32
N ALA A 115 7.66 -6.41 -4.57
CA ALA A 115 6.83 -6.71 -3.39
C ALA A 115 7.02 -5.67 -2.28
N PHE A 116 8.26 -5.23 -2.03
CA PHE A 116 8.58 -4.21 -1.04
C PHE A 116 7.98 -2.84 -1.39
N ASN A 117 8.06 -2.40 -2.64
CA ASN A 117 7.45 -1.16 -3.07
C ASN A 117 5.92 -1.22 -2.99
N ALA A 118 5.30 -2.31 -3.42
CA ALA A 118 3.86 -2.50 -3.25
C ALA A 118 3.45 -2.39 -1.76
N LEU A 119 4.23 -3.00 -0.86
CA LEU A 119 4.02 -2.93 0.58
C LEU A 119 4.11 -1.48 1.10
N THR A 120 5.17 -0.76 0.78
CA THR A 120 5.40 0.61 1.25
C THR A 120 4.35 1.60 0.72
N HIS A 121 3.97 1.48 -0.55
CA HIS A 121 2.89 2.26 -1.12
C HIS A 121 1.54 1.99 -0.44
N LEU A 122 1.25 0.73 -0.15
CA LEU A 122 0.01 0.36 0.51
C LEU A 122 -0.03 0.85 1.97
N ILE A 123 1.10 0.80 2.70
CA ILE A 123 1.22 1.40 4.04
C ILE A 123 0.95 2.90 3.98
N ALA A 124 1.56 3.61 3.04
CA ALA A 124 1.36 5.04 2.86
C ALA A 124 -0.11 5.38 2.53
N ALA A 125 -0.75 4.60 1.66
CA ALA A 125 -2.15 4.77 1.31
C ALA A 125 -3.09 4.58 2.51
N VAL A 126 -2.85 3.55 3.33
CA VAL A 126 -3.62 3.30 4.57
C VAL A 126 -3.45 4.47 5.56
N ARG A 127 -2.23 4.95 5.76
CA ARG A 127 -1.95 6.12 6.62
C ARG A 127 -2.66 7.38 6.11
N THR A 128 -2.59 7.64 4.81
CA THR A 128 -3.28 8.78 4.19
C THR A 128 -4.78 8.71 4.38
N GLN A 129 -5.36 7.53 4.21
CA GLN A 129 -6.80 7.35 4.40
C GLN A 129 -7.22 7.51 5.87
N ALA A 130 -6.42 7.00 6.80
CA ALA A 130 -6.64 7.20 8.24
C ALA A 130 -6.56 8.68 8.61
N ALA A 131 -5.55 9.40 8.12
CA ALA A 131 -5.38 10.83 8.36
C ALA A 131 -6.56 11.67 7.84
N LYS A 132 -7.13 11.33 6.67
CA LYS A 132 -8.35 11.98 6.16
C LYS A 132 -9.55 11.85 7.08
N ASN A 133 -9.57 10.80 7.89
CA ASN A 133 -10.61 10.55 8.89
C ASN A 133 -10.20 11.05 10.29
N GLY A 134 -9.19 11.91 10.40
CA GLY A 134 -8.73 12.50 11.66
C GLY A 134 -7.93 11.54 12.54
N ILE A 135 -7.47 10.41 11.99
CA ILE A 135 -6.73 9.40 12.73
C ILE A 135 -5.25 9.45 12.36
N ASP A 136 -4.46 9.71 13.37
CA ASP A 136 -3.02 9.84 13.24
C ASP A 136 -2.34 8.50 13.52
N ILE A 137 -1.97 7.80 12.45
CA ILE A 137 -1.12 6.61 12.50
C ILE A 137 0.32 7.06 12.22
N ARG A 138 0.92 7.78 13.18
CA ARG A 138 2.30 8.22 13.05
C ARG A 138 3.28 7.07 13.31
N SER A 139 4.37 7.12 12.56
CA SER A 139 5.58 6.34 12.83
C SER A 139 6.35 6.91 14.00
#